data_5ff9f8775c02ba35896bb15cfd0c9fd4
#
_entry.id   5ff9f8775c02ba35896bb15cfd0c9fd4
#
_cell.length_a   1.000
_cell.length_b   1.000
_cell.length_c   1.000
_cell.angle_alpha   90.00
_cell.angle_beta   90.00
_cell.angle_gamma   90.00
#
_symmetry.space_group_name_H-M   'P 1'
#
loop_
_entity.id
_entity.type
_entity.pdbx_description
1 polymer ?
#
loop_
_entity_poly.entity_id
_entity_poly.type
_entity_poly.pdbx_seq_one_letter_code
_entity_poly.pdbx_strand_id
1 'polypeptide(L)'
;MSDTTDSTAFDSGHFRTIMGHFPTGVTVITAMSPDVDGTGPQPVGFTIGSFTSVSLDPPLVGFLPQLGSSTMDGIKASSSFCVNVLSDQQSDLCWKFAKSGTETTRFDGVEWHAAPSGAPV
;
A
#
# COMPACT_ATOMS: atom_id res chain seq x y z
N MET A 1 -11.45 25.55 -17.02
CA MET A 1 -10.67 25.70 -16.73
C MET A 1 -9.64 25.37 -17.16
N SER A 2 -9.37 25.66 -17.61
CA SER A 2 -8.52 25.39 -17.89
C SER A 2 -7.54 25.51 -17.47
N ASP A 3 -7.31 25.76 -17.36
CA ASP A 3 -6.36 26.01 -17.17
C ASP A 3 -5.49 25.53 -16.71
N THR A 4 -5.71 25.04 -16.63
CA THR A 4 -4.77 24.30 -16.64
C THR A 4 -3.53 24.60 -16.64
N THR A 5 -3.50 25.27 -17.20
CA THR A 5 -2.31 25.66 -17.39
C THR A 5 -1.54 25.96 -16.35
N ASP A 6 -2.12 26.22 -15.46
CA ASP A 6 -1.39 26.64 -14.39
C ASP A 6 -0.82 25.56 -13.60
N SER A 7 -0.63 24.45 -14.22
CA SER A 7 0.20 23.41 -13.65
C SER A 7 1.58 23.94 -13.31
N THR A 8 2.00 25.01 -13.97
CA THR A 8 3.26 25.64 -13.63
C THR A 8 3.27 26.30 -12.27
N ALA A 9 2.10 26.59 -11.72
CA ALA A 9 2.00 27.13 -10.38
C ALA A 9 2.04 26.03 -9.32
N PHE A 10 1.98 24.78 -9.71
CA PHE A 10 1.96 23.68 -8.80
C PHE A 10 3.38 23.25 -8.46
N ASP A 11 3.74 23.30 -7.19
CA ASP A 11 5.03 22.85 -6.69
C ASP A 11 4.82 21.56 -5.89
N SER A 12 5.32 20.47 -6.40
CA SER A 12 5.13 19.17 -5.75
C SER A 12 5.80 19.10 -4.38
N GLY A 13 6.94 19.80 -4.20
CA GLY A 13 7.58 19.85 -2.89
C GLY A 13 6.74 20.60 -1.87
N HIS A 14 6.17 21.71 -2.28
CA HIS A 14 5.29 22.48 -1.42
C HIS A 14 4.01 21.71 -1.09
N PHE A 15 3.44 21.03 -2.08
CA PHE A 15 2.28 20.18 -1.87
C PHE A 15 2.57 19.11 -0.83
N ARG A 16 3.72 18.44 -0.93
CA ARG A 16 4.10 17.42 0.04
C ARG A 16 4.23 17.99 1.44
N THR A 17 4.81 19.20 1.55
CA THR A 17 4.98 19.85 2.85
C THR A 17 3.62 20.12 3.48
N ILE A 18 2.68 20.63 2.69
CA ILE A 18 1.33 20.91 3.20
C ILE A 18 0.62 19.63 3.61
N MET A 19 0.62 18.64 2.73
CA MET A 19 -0.07 17.38 3.02
C MET A 19 0.57 16.61 4.16
N GLY A 20 1.87 16.81 4.40
CA GLY A 20 2.56 16.20 5.53
C GLY A 20 2.06 16.68 6.88
N HIS A 21 1.30 17.78 6.92
CA HIS A 21 0.67 18.24 8.15
C HIS A 21 -0.68 17.57 8.40
N PHE A 22 -1.17 16.80 7.45
CA PHE A 22 -2.44 16.09 7.60
C PHE A 22 -2.16 14.71 8.19
N PRO A 23 -2.50 14.48 9.46
CA PRO A 23 -2.18 13.20 10.09
C PRO A 23 -3.08 12.08 9.54
N THR A 24 -2.48 10.95 9.26
CA THR A 24 -3.20 9.75 8.86
C THR A 24 -2.69 8.58 9.68
N GLY A 25 -3.49 7.53 9.78
CA GLY A 25 -2.96 6.25 10.17
C GLY A 25 -2.06 5.71 9.06
N VAL A 26 -1.21 4.76 9.39
CA VAL A 26 -0.33 4.12 8.42
C VAL A 26 -0.63 2.63 8.42
N THR A 27 -0.86 2.09 7.24
CA THR A 27 -1.12 0.66 7.08
C THR A 27 -0.14 0.06 6.09
N VAL A 28 0.11 -1.23 6.23
CA VAL A 28 0.75 -2.04 5.20
C VAL A 28 -0.32 -3.02 4.71
N ILE A 29 -0.67 -2.88 3.43
CA ILE A 29 -1.62 -3.79 2.79
C ILE A 29 -0.80 -4.94 2.21
N THR A 30 -1.18 -6.17 2.53
CA THR A 30 -0.45 -7.35 2.10
C THR A 30 -1.39 -8.36 1.45
N ALA A 31 -0.85 -9.14 0.56
CA ALA A 31 -1.57 -10.24 -0.08
C ALA A 31 -0.59 -11.30 -0.52
N MET A 32 -1.11 -12.47 -0.83
CA MET A 32 -0.32 -13.53 -1.45
C MET A 32 -0.66 -13.55 -2.93
N SER A 33 0.25 -13.01 -3.73
CA SER A 33 0.08 -13.01 -5.19
C SER A 33 0.19 -14.44 -5.71
N PRO A 34 -0.72 -14.86 -6.59
CA PRO A 34 -0.65 -16.23 -7.11
C PRO A 34 0.58 -16.44 -7.98
N ASP A 35 0.91 -17.69 -8.16
CA ASP A 35 2.03 -18.07 -9.02
C ASP A 35 1.71 -17.74 -10.46
N VAL A 36 2.47 -16.82 -11.06
CA VAL A 36 2.26 -16.41 -12.45
C VAL A 36 3.43 -16.79 -13.36
N ASP A 37 4.57 -17.18 -12.80
CA ASP A 37 5.77 -17.43 -13.59
C ASP A 37 6.48 -18.74 -13.20
N GLY A 38 5.85 -19.59 -12.42
CA GLY A 38 6.43 -20.88 -12.03
C GLY A 38 7.31 -20.82 -10.78
N THR A 39 7.47 -19.65 -10.17
CA THR A 39 8.28 -19.51 -8.95
C THR A 39 7.47 -19.71 -7.68
N GLY A 40 6.16 -19.96 -7.80
CA GLY A 40 5.25 -20.12 -6.68
C GLY A 40 4.60 -18.82 -6.25
N PRO A 41 3.62 -18.89 -5.33
CA PRO A 41 3.00 -17.69 -4.81
C PRO A 41 4.01 -16.81 -4.09
N GLN A 42 3.86 -15.50 -4.22
CA GLN A 42 4.78 -14.52 -3.63
C GLN A 42 4.02 -13.55 -2.74
N PRO A 43 4.54 -13.25 -1.54
CA PRO A 43 3.94 -12.21 -0.72
C PRO A 43 4.21 -10.85 -1.36
N VAL A 44 3.19 -10.01 -1.38
CA VAL A 44 3.31 -8.63 -1.87
C VAL A 44 2.70 -7.69 -0.84
N GLY A 45 3.20 -6.47 -0.78
CA GLY A 45 2.68 -5.49 0.15
C GLY A 45 3.24 -4.11 -0.09
N PHE A 46 2.50 -3.11 0.35
CA PHE A 46 2.94 -1.72 0.27
C PHE A 46 2.32 -0.90 1.40
N THR A 47 2.99 0.21 1.69
CA THR A 47 2.53 1.16 2.70
C THR A 47 1.45 2.05 2.11
N ILE A 48 0.34 2.17 2.81
CA ILE A 48 -0.80 2.98 2.39
C ILE A 48 -1.23 3.89 3.54
N GLY A 49 -1.28 5.19 3.26
CA GLY A 49 -1.80 6.20 4.19
C GLY A 49 -3.22 6.65 3.88
N SER A 50 -3.83 6.09 2.84
CA SER A 50 -5.17 6.50 2.40
C SER A 50 -6.27 5.52 2.77
N PHE A 51 -5.97 4.53 3.62
CA PHE A 51 -6.95 3.52 4.01
C PHE A 51 -8.10 4.16 4.78
N THR A 52 -9.33 3.81 4.39
CA THR A 52 -10.53 4.35 5.03
C THR A 52 -11.70 3.38 4.93
N SER A 53 -12.65 3.52 5.85
CA SER A 53 -13.92 2.84 5.69
C SER A 53 -14.75 3.59 4.66
N VAL A 54 -15.51 2.87 3.86
CA VAL A 54 -16.30 3.44 2.77
C VAL A 54 -17.78 3.21 3.00
N SER A 55 -18.16 2.02 3.44
CA SER A 55 -19.56 1.66 3.60
C SER A 55 -19.71 0.62 4.70
N LEU A 56 -20.80 0.72 5.45
CA LEU A 56 -21.11 -0.27 6.48
C LEU A 56 -21.93 -1.42 5.92
N ASP A 57 -22.82 -1.15 4.98
CA ASP A 57 -23.69 -2.16 4.41
C ASP A 57 -23.85 -1.90 2.90
N PRO A 58 -23.14 -2.65 2.06
CA PRO A 58 -22.19 -3.71 2.42
C PRO A 58 -20.92 -3.13 3.06
N PRO A 59 -20.18 -3.92 3.85
CA PRO A 59 -18.95 -3.45 4.45
C PRO A 59 -17.87 -3.29 3.40
N LEU A 60 -17.45 -2.06 3.19
CA LEU A 60 -16.44 -1.73 2.19
C LEU A 60 -15.37 -0.86 2.81
N VAL A 61 -14.13 -1.12 2.43
CA VAL A 61 -12.98 -0.28 2.74
C VAL A 61 -12.36 0.17 1.41
N GLY A 62 -11.57 1.22 1.45
CA GLY A 62 -10.90 1.72 0.27
C GLY A 62 -9.51 2.24 0.57
N PHE A 63 -8.68 2.27 -0.45
CA PHE A 63 -7.39 2.94 -0.42
C PHE A 63 -7.00 3.28 -1.85
N LEU A 64 -6.07 4.22 -1.99
CA LEU A 64 -5.69 4.80 -3.28
C LEU A 64 -4.23 4.46 -3.57
N PRO A 65 -3.96 3.42 -4.35
CA PRO A 65 -2.58 3.11 -4.74
C PRO A 65 -2.12 4.00 -5.88
N GLN A 66 -0.81 4.06 -6.08
CA GLN A 66 -0.22 4.76 -7.21
C GLN A 66 -0.58 4.05 -8.51
N LEU A 67 -0.75 4.82 -9.57
CA LEU A 67 -0.95 4.24 -10.90
C LEU A 67 0.29 3.47 -11.32
N GLY A 68 0.07 2.32 -11.96
CA GLY A 68 1.17 1.49 -12.44
C GLY A 68 1.86 0.66 -11.36
N SER A 69 1.27 0.56 -10.18
CA SER A 69 1.85 -0.21 -9.08
C SER A 69 1.83 -1.71 -9.41
N SER A 70 3.01 -2.34 -9.46
CA SER A 70 3.11 -3.79 -9.62
C SER A 70 2.57 -4.52 -8.38
N THR A 71 2.72 -3.92 -7.20
CA THR A 71 2.16 -4.47 -5.97
C THR A 71 0.64 -4.54 -6.06
N MET A 72 0.02 -3.47 -6.57
CA MET A 72 -1.44 -3.47 -6.72
C MET A 72 -1.89 -4.54 -7.71
N ASP A 73 -1.15 -4.79 -8.76
CA ASP A 73 -1.45 -5.87 -9.69
C ASP A 73 -1.45 -7.22 -8.99
N GLY A 74 -0.47 -7.46 -8.12
CA GLY A 74 -0.43 -8.68 -7.33
C GLY A 74 -1.60 -8.80 -6.35
N ILE A 75 -1.99 -7.69 -5.73
CA ILE A 75 -3.13 -7.68 -4.82
C ILE A 75 -4.42 -7.97 -5.59
N LYS A 76 -4.60 -7.36 -6.75
CA LYS A 76 -5.79 -7.62 -7.57
C LYS A 76 -5.88 -9.07 -8.02
N ALA A 77 -4.75 -9.70 -8.26
CA ALA A 77 -4.71 -11.10 -8.69
C ALA A 77 -4.98 -12.06 -7.53
N SER A 78 -4.84 -11.62 -6.28
CA SER A 78 -5.09 -12.46 -5.12
C SER A 78 -6.57 -12.45 -4.76
N SER A 79 -6.99 -13.44 -3.99
CA SER A 79 -8.40 -13.56 -3.59
C SER A 79 -8.71 -12.75 -2.33
N SER A 80 -7.70 -12.27 -1.62
CA SER A 80 -7.88 -11.55 -0.36
C SER A 80 -6.63 -10.73 -0.07
N PHE A 81 -6.80 -9.74 0.81
CA PHE A 81 -5.68 -8.97 1.32
C PHE A 81 -5.85 -8.72 2.80
N CYS A 82 -4.78 -8.33 3.45
CA CYS A 82 -4.79 -8.00 4.86
C CYS A 82 -4.38 -6.55 5.05
N VAL A 83 -5.02 -5.89 6.02
CA VAL A 83 -4.69 -4.51 6.39
C VAL A 83 -3.96 -4.58 7.73
N ASN A 84 -2.68 -4.26 7.73
CA ASN A 84 -1.86 -4.28 8.93
C ASN A 84 -1.68 -2.84 9.40
N VAL A 85 -2.33 -2.49 10.51
CA VAL A 85 -2.23 -1.14 11.08
C VAL A 85 -0.93 -1.07 11.86
N LEU A 86 -0.05 -0.15 11.49
CA LEU A 86 1.25 -0.04 12.13
C LEU A 86 1.18 0.80 13.40
N SER A 87 1.98 0.41 14.40
CA SER A 87 2.18 1.22 15.60
C SER A 87 3.29 2.24 15.36
N ASP A 88 3.45 3.16 16.31
CA ASP A 88 4.52 4.16 16.25
C ASP A 88 5.92 3.54 16.37
N GLN A 89 6.01 2.31 16.85
CA GLN A 89 7.28 1.60 16.96
C GLN A 89 7.61 0.80 15.70
N GLN A 90 6.78 0.86 14.69
CA GLN A 90 6.96 0.13 13.44
C GLN A 90 7.26 1.05 12.26
N SER A 91 7.87 2.19 12.52
CA SER A 91 8.21 3.13 11.44
C SER A 91 9.15 2.51 10.42
N ASP A 92 10.01 1.58 10.83
CA ASP A 92 10.91 0.90 9.91
C ASP A 92 10.12 0.09 8.87
N LEU A 93 9.05 -0.56 9.29
CA LEU A 93 8.19 -1.29 8.35
C LEU A 93 7.49 -0.34 7.38
N CYS A 94 7.05 0.81 7.87
CA CYS A 94 6.44 1.83 7.03
C CYS A 94 7.35 2.17 5.86
N TRP A 95 8.60 2.51 6.15
CA TRP A 95 9.54 2.92 5.10
C TRP A 95 9.98 1.77 4.23
N LYS A 96 10.15 0.58 4.82
CA LYS A 96 10.55 -0.60 4.07
C LYS A 96 9.54 -0.95 2.99
N PHE A 97 8.25 -0.84 3.29
CA PHE A 97 7.17 -1.17 2.36
C PHE A 97 6.77 0.01 1.48
N ALA A 98 7.35 1.18 1.70
CA ALA A 98 7.08 2.37 0.89
C ALA A 98 8.15 2.64 -0.16
N LYS A 99 9.34 2.06 -0.02
CA LYS A 99 10.47 2.38 -0.88
C LYS A 99 10.26 1.84 -2.29
N SER A 100 10.40 2.72 -3.28
CA SER A 100 10.27 2.32 -4.69
C SER A 100 11.46 1.47 -5.12
N GLY A 101 11.21 0.53 -6.01
CA GLY A 101 12.26 -0.32 -6.56
C GLY A 101 12.63 -1.50 -5.70
N THR A 102 11.97 -1.71 -4.57
CA THR A 102 12.27 -2.80 -3.66
C THR A 102 11.11 -3.78 -3.52
N GLU A 103 10.17 -3.77 -4.46
CA GLU A 103 8.93 -4.52 -4.34
C GLU A 103 9.14 -6.01 -4.12
N THR A 104 10.18 -6.58 -4.70
CA THR A 104 10.44 -8.02 -4.59
C THR A 104 11.20 -8.40 -3.32
N THR A 105 11.72 -7.42 -2.57
CA THR A 105 12.55 -7.71 -1.39
C THR A 105 11.94 -7.17 -0.10
N ARG A 106 10.74 -6.62 -0.15
CA ARG A 106 10.12 -5.97 1.01
C ARG A 106 9.92 -6.90 2.19
N PHE A 107 9.70 -8.18 1.94
CA PHE A 107 9.47 -9.15 3.02
C PHE A 107 10.76 -9.78 3.55
N ASP A 108 11.92 -9.47 2.96
CA ASP A 108 13.19 -10.01 3.41
C ASP A 108 13.50 -9.51 4.82
N GLY A 109 13.75 -10.44 5.74
CA GLY A 109 14.06 -10.10 7.11
C GLY A 109 12.85 -9.69 7.95
N VAL A 110 11.66 -9.76 7.41
CA VAL A 110 10.42 -9.42 8.13
C VAL A 110 9.76 -10.71 8.60
N GLU A 111 9.45 -10.77 9.88
CA GLU A 111 8.67 -11.90 10.42
C GLU A 111 7.21 -11.68 10.11
N TRP A 112 6.60 -12.68 9.52
CA TRP A 112 5.17 -12.63 9.22
C TRP A 112 4.60 -14.04 9.25
N HIS A 113 3.29 -14.12 9.36
CA HIS A 113 2.58 -15.41 9.31
C HIS A 113 1.36 -15.24 8.42
N ALA A 114 0.82 -16.37 7.96
CA ALA A 114 -0.35 -16.34 7.10
C ALA A 114 -1.61 -16.18 7.93
N ALA A 115 -2.47 -15.23 7.54
CA ALA A 115 -3.83 -15.15 8.07
C ALA A 115 -4.64 -16.36 7.59
N PRO A 116 -5.83 -16.63 8.14
CA PRO A 116 -6.69 -17.70 7.63
C PRO A 116 -6.99 -17.58 6.14
N SER A 117 -6.98 -16.36 5.60
CA SER A 117 -7.17 -16.12 4.16
C SER A 117 -5.92 -16.42 3.34
N GLY A 118 -4.77 -16.63 3.98
CA GLY A 118 -3.49 -16.81 3.32
C GLY A 118 -2.67 -15.55 3.18
N ALA A 119 -3.25 -14.37 3.40
CA ALA A 119 -2.52 -13.11 3.29
C ALA A 119 -1.51 -12.97 4.43
N PRO A 120 -0.33 -12.36 4.18
CA PRO A 120 0.65 -12.13 5.24
C PRO A 120 0.16 -11.14 6.30
N VAL A 121 0.49 -11.44 7.56
CA VAL A 121 0.17 -10.58 8.70
C VAL A 121 1.43 -10.33 9.51
#